data_158f2b7015bab828c780b719c59849f2
#
_entry.id   158f2b7015bab828c780b719c59849f2
#
_cell.length_a   1.000
_cell.length_b   1.000
_cell.length_c   1.000
_cell.angle_alpha   90.00
_cell.angle_beta   90.00
_cell.angle_gamma   90.00
#
_symmetry.space_group_name_H-M   'P 1'
#
loop_
_entity.id
_entity.type
_entity.pdbx_description
1 polymer ?
#
loop_
_entity_poly.entity_id
_entity_poly.type
_entity_poly.pdbx_seq_one_letter_code
_entity_poly.pdbx_strand_id
1 'polypeptide(L)'
;MAGFQTTPWRLISGVLGVICLLLMVTLGVLLKNSLTIQSVQLGPSTDLSEESGCYSCQEKWIGYQCNCYFISNEVKTWKDSRDFCVSHNSSLLQIQNRNEPDFMKFSSSFYWIGLSYSEEHHAWLWEDNSTLSQDLLPLFHTVNPKNCIIYNPSSGALNEDCERTNTYICKQQFI
;
A
#
# COMPACT_ATOMS: atom_id res chain seq x y z
N MET A 1 76.50 -5.53 -16.38
CA MET A 1 75.20 -5.92 -15.71
C MET A 1 74.40 -4.66 -15.54
N ALA A 2 73.44 -4.40 -16.42
CA ALA A 2 72.64 -3.20 -16.37
C ALA A 2 71.40 -3.52 -15.48
N GLY A 3 71.37 -2.96 -14.27
CA GLY A 3 70.24 -3.05 -13.36
C GLY A 3 69.06 -2.26 -13.93
N PHE A 4 67.97 -2.96 -14.21
CA PHE A 4 66.71 -2.36 -14.61
C PHE A 4 66.10 -1.66 -13.37
N GLN A 5 66.40 -0.37 -13.21
CA GLN A 5 65.67 0.44 -12.23
C GLN A 5 64.25 0.69 -12.77
N THR A 6 63.30 -0.10 -12.29
CA THR A 6 61.88 0.17 -12.49
C THR A 6 61.52 1.42 -11.71
N THR A 7 61.34 2.55 -12.38
CA THR A 7 60.94 3.81 -11.77
C THR A 7 59.60 3.61 -11.03
N PRO A 8 59.46 4.12 -9.80
CA PRO A 8 58.26 3.89 -8.99
C PRO A 8 56.93 4.31 -9.67
N TRP A 9 57.00 5.19 -10.62
CA TRP A 9 55.90 5.66 -11.48
C TRP A 9 55.25 4.54 -12.30
N ARG A 10 56.04 3.60 -12.82
CA ARG A 10 55.52 2.49 -13.62
C ARG A 10 54.76 1.48 -12.76
N LEU A 11 55.18 1.26 -11.52
CA LEU A 11 54.47 0.41 -10.55
C LEU A 11 53.16 1.07 -10.08
N ILE A 12 53.18 2.37 -9.80
CA ILE A 12 52.00 3.13 -9.41
C ILE A 12 50.97 3.15 -10.54
N SER A 13 51.39 3.39 -11.79
CA SER A 13 50.50 3.36 -12.95
C SER A 13 49.88 1.99 -13.19
N GLY A 14 50.67 0.91 -13.01
CA GLY A 14 50.17 -0.45 -13.12
C GLY A 14 49.10 -0.79 -12.04
N VAL A 15 49.37 -0.42 -10.80
CA VAL A 15 48.41 -0.65 -9.67
C VAL A 15 47.12 0.15 -9.88
N LEU A 16 47.23 1.43 -10.28
CA LEU A 16 46.06 2.25 -10.59
C LEU A 16 45.24 1.68 -11.75
N GLY A 17 45.90 1.16 -12.79
CA GLY A 17 45.23 0.51 -13.92
C GLY A 17 44.44 -0.72 -13.50
N VAL A 18 44.99 -1.57 -12.63
CA VAL A 18 44.30 -2.76 -12.10
C VAL A 18 43.10 -2.36 -11.26
N ILE A 19 43.27 -1.37 -10.38
CA ILE A 19 42.16 -0.88 -9.53
C ILE A 19 41.03 -0.32 -10.40
N CYS A 20 41.36 0.45 -11.42
CA CYS A 20 40.37 1.02 -12.34
C CYS A 20 39.57 -0.08 -13.09
N LEU A 21 40.28 -1.12 -13.57
CA LEU A 21 39.60 -2.28 -14.20
C LEU A 21 38.66 -3.01 -13.23
N LEU A 22 39.09 -3.25 -11.99
CA LEU A 22 38.23 -3.89 -10.97
C LEU A 22 36.99 -3.06 -10.68
N LEU A 23 37.11 -1.73 -10.55
CA LEU A 23 35.99 -0.84 -10.34
C LEU A 23 35.02 -0.83 -11.53
N MET A 24 35.51 -0.86 -12.75
CA MET A 24 34.68 -0.93 -13.97
C MET A 24 33.91 -2.25 -14.05
N VAL A 25 34.54 -3.37 -13.70
CA VAL A 25 33.85 -4.68 -13.65
C VAL A 25 32.77 -4.71 -12.57
N THR A 26 33.08 -4.23 -11.36
CA THR A 26 32.07 -4.18 -10.26
C THR A 26 30.92 -3.26 -10.60
N LEU A 27 31.18 -2.08 -11.18
CA LEU A 27 30.15 -1.16 -11.62
C LEU A 27 29.28 -1.77 -12.73
N GLY A 28 29.89 -2.47 -13.68
CA GLY A 28 29.19 -3.17 -14.76
C GLY A 28 28.24 -4.27 -14.22
N VAL A 29 28.69 -5.04 -13.22
CA VAL A 29 27.86 -6.06 -12.57
C VAL A 29 26.69 -5.42 -11.78
N LEU A 30 26.97 -4.32 -11.06
CA LEU A 30 25.93 -3.60 -10.32
C LEU A 30 24.88 -2.99 -11.24
N LEU A 31 25.30 -2.37 -12.36
CA LEU A 31 24.41 -1.83 -13.38
C LEU A 31 23.57 -2.93 -14.04
N LYS A 32 24.19 -4.07 -14.37
CA LYS A 32 23.47 -5.22 -14.93
C LYS A 32 22.43 -5.77 -13.97
N ASN A 33 22.74 -5.90 -12.69
CA ASN A 33 21.79 -6.34 -11.66
C ASN A 33 20.66 -5.31 -11.46
N SER A 34 20.98 -4.00 -11.46
CA SER A 34 19.96 -2.93 -11.36
C SER A 34 19.03 -2.91 -12.57
N LEU A 35 19.56 -3.10 -13.78
CA LEU A 35 18.75 -3.18 -15.01
C LEU A 35 17.89 -4.44 -15.04
N THR A 36 18.36 -5.55 -14.47
CA THR A 36 17.57 -6.81 -14.36
C THR A 36 16.41 -6.65 -13.37
N ILE A 37 16.57 -5.85 -12.32
CA ILE A 37 15.49 -5.54 -11.36
C ILE A 37 14.48 -4.57 -11.97
N GLN A 38 14.89 -3.66 -12.87
CA GLN A 38 13.97 -2.72 -13.54
C GLN A 38 13.24 -3.32 -14.76
N SER A 39 13.73 -4.40 -15.35
CA SER A 39 13.08 -5.05 -16.51
C SER A 39 11.94 -6.01 -16.12
N VAL A 40 11.58 -6.13 -14.83
CA VAL A 40 10.40 -6.90 -14.37
C VAL A 40 9.11 -6.07 -14.42
N GLN A 41 9.17 -4.82 -14.89
CA GLN A 41 7.99 -3.98 -15.06
C GLN A 41 7.90 -3.45 -16.49
N LEU A 42 7.37 -4.21 -17.42
CA LEU A 42 6.62 -3.82 -18.62
C LEU A 42 6.74 -4.90 -19.71
N GLY A 43 5.88 -5.90 -19.61
CA GLY A 43 5.59 -6.82 -20.71
C GLY A 43 4.12 -7.25 -20.62
N PRO A 44 3.39 -7.37 -21.74
CA PRO A 44 2.02 -7.80 -21.70
C PRO A 44 1.92 -9.23 -21.19
N SER A 45 1.09 -9.41 -20.18
CA SER A 45 0.77 -10.67 -19.53
C SER A 45 0.34 -11.74 -20.52
N THR A 46 1.10 -12.83 -20.59
CA THR A 46 0.56 -14.13 -20.92
C THR A 46 1.18 -15.15 -19.97
N ASP A 47 0.32 -15.74 -19.16
CA ASP A 47 0.47 -17.01 -18.45
C ASP A 47 1.77 -17.33 -17.72
N LEU A 48 1.67 -17.41 -16.41
CA LEU A 48 2.13 -18.48 -15.52
C LEU A 48 2.35 -17.94 -14.10
N SER A 49 1.34 -17.90 -13.29
CA SER A 49 1.47 -18.18 -11.86
C SER A 49 0.15 -18.73 -11.31
N GLU A 50 -0.06 -19.99 -11.59
CA GLU A 50 -1.02 -20.86 -10.92
C GLU A 50 -0.49 -21.26 -9.54
N GLU A 51 -0.19 -20.29 -8.63
CA GLU A 51 0.19 -20.66 -7.26
C GLU A 51 -0.10 -19.56 -6.19
N SER A 52 -0.92 -18.57 -6.50
CA SER A 52 -1.66 -17.87 -5.46
C SER A 52 -3.03 -17.54 -6.03
N GLY A 53 -4.08 -18.18 -5.52
CA GLY A 53 -5.47 -18.06 -5.98
C GLY A 53 -6.08 -16.67 -5.81
N CYS A 54 -5.31 -15.61 -6.01
CA CYS A 54 -5.76 -14.24 -6.01
C CYS A 54 -6.17 -13.83 -7.42
N TYR A 55 -7.41 -13.38 -7.57
CA TYR A 55 -7.92 -12.85 -8.83
C TYR A 55 -7.33 -11.48 -9.14
N SER A 56 -7.28 -11.12 -10.43
CA SER A 56 -6.87 -9.79 -10.88
C SER A 56 -7.93 -8.75 -10.50
N CYS A 57 -7.51 -7.62 -9.95
CA CYS A 57 -8.40 -6.52 -9.62
C CYS A 57 -8.89 -5.80 -10.89
N GLN A 58 -10.06 -5.16 -10.79
CA GLN A 58 -10.60 -4.29 -11.83
C GLN A 58 -9.66 -3.12 -12.12
N GLU A 59 -9.80 -2.50 -13.29
CA GLU A 59 -9.06 -1.29 -13.63
C GLU A 59 -9.24 -0.21 -12.56
N LYS A 60 -8.16 0.47 -12.21
CA LYS A 60 -8.08 1.49 -11.14
C LYS A 60 -8.19 0.98 -9.71
N TRP A 61 -8.28 -0.33 -9.50
CA TRP A 61 -8.24 -0.95 -8.19
C TRP A 61 -6.83 -1.47 -7.88
N ILE A 62 -6.42 -1.36 -6.64
CA ILE A 62 -5.10 -1.78 -6.15
C ILE A 62 -5.23 -3.16 -5.53
N GLY A 63 -4.47 -4.12 -6.03
CA GLY A 63 -4.37 -5.47 -5.44
C GLY A 63 -3.41 -5.48 -4.24
N TYR A 64 -3.86 -5.98 -3.09
CA TYR A 64 -3.03 -6.19 -1.91
C TYR A 64 -3.58 -7.34 -1.06
N GLN A 65 -2.73 -8.33 -0.74
CA GLN A 65 -3.10 -9.51 0.07
C GLN A 65 -4.40 -10.19 -0.38
N CYS A 66 -4.53 -10.48 -1.69
CA CYS A 66 -5.72 -11.09 -2.30
C CYS A 66 -7.03 -10.31 -2.12
N ASN A 67 -6.95 -9.04 -1.81
CA ASN A 67 -8.07 -8.11 -1.83
C ASN A 67 -7.83 -7.02 -2.88
N CYS A 68 -8.91 -6.42 -3.36
CA CYS A 68 -8.83 -5.27 -4.24
C CYS A 68 -9.37 -4.03 -3.52
N TYR A 69 -8.64 -2.92 -3.64
CA TYR A 69 -8.97 -1.66 -2.98
C TYR A 69 -9.12 -0.54 -4.00
N PHE A 70 -10.18 0.24 -3.86
CA PHE A 70 -10.39 1.46 -4.61
C PHE A 70 -10.25 2.65 -3.68
N ILE A 71 -9.31 3.55 -3.97
CA ILE A 71 -9.11 4.80 -3.24
C ILE A 71 -9.72 5.93 -4.06
N SER A 72 -10.73 6.60 -3.52
CA SER A 72 -11.42 7.68 -4.25
C SER A 72 -10.58 8.95 -4.31
N ASN A 73 -10.70 9.67 -5.43
CA ASN A 73 -10.21 11.04 -5.57
C ASN A 73 -11.32 12.07 -5.37
N GLU A 74 -12.58 11.63 -5.28
CA GLU A 74 -13.75 12.47 -5.02
C GLU A 74 -14.21 12.32 -3.58
N VAL A 75 -14.92 13.32 -3.10
CA VAL A 75 -15.47 13.35 -1.75
C VAL A 75 -16.98 13.11 -1.78
N LYS A 76 -17.48 12.29 -0.88
CA LYS A 76 -18.90 11.95 -0.72
C LYS A 76 -19.26 11.88 0.75
N THR A 77 -20.56 11.91 1.08
CA THR A 77 -21.05 11.54 2.42
C THR A 77 -20.70 10.07 2.69
N TRP A 78 -20.74 9.66 3.95
CA TRP A 78 -20.50 8.25 4.29
C TRP A 78 -21.46 7.31 3.57
N LYS A 79 -22.75 7.68 3.55
CA LYS A 79 -23.80 6.89 2.88
C LYS A 79 -23.55 6.79 1.37
N ASP A 80 -23.28 7.91 0.70
CA ASP A 80 -23.05 7.90 -0.75
C ASP A 80 -21.76 7.14 -1.12
N SER A 81 -20.74 7.18 -0.25
CA SER A 81 -19.52 6.41 -0.40
C SER A 81 -19.78 4.90 -0.30
N ARG A 82 -20.58 4.50 0.68
CA ARG A 82 -21.04 3.12 0.86
C ARG A 82 -21.84 2.65 -0.36
N ASP A 83 -22.82 3.43 -0.81
CA ASP A 83 -23.66 3.09 -1.95
C ASP A 83 -22.80 2.95 -3.25
N PHE A 84 -21.76 3.78 -3.39
CA PHE A 84 -20.79 3.62 -4.48
C PHE A 84 -20.03 2.28 -4.39
N CYS A 85 -19.48 1.93 -3.22
CA CYS A 85 -18.78 0.67 -3.05
C CYS A 85 -19.69 -0.53 -3.34
N VAL A 86 -20.93 -0.51 -2.82
CA VAL A 86 -21.92 -1.58 -3.07
C VAL A 86 -22.23 -1.72 -4.55
N SER A 87 -22.33 -0.63 -5.30
CA SER A 87 -22.58 -0.67 -6.75
C SER A 87 -21.43 -1.33 -7.55
N HIS A 88 -20.25 -1.46 -6.91
CA HIS A 88 -19.07 -2.13 -7.48
C HIS A 88 -18.77 -3.50 -6.82
N ASN A 89 -19.78 -4.15 -6.24
CA ASN A 89 -19.66 -5.43 -5.56
C ASN A 89 -18.56 -5.42 -4.46
N SER A 90 -18.50 -4.35 -3.70
CA SER A 90 -17.54 -4.13 -2.63
C SER A 90 -18.22 -3.48 -1.43
N SER A 91 -17.50 -3.30 -0.35
CA SER A 91 -17.92 -2.53 0.83
C SER A 91 -16.94 -1.39 1.06
N LEU A 92 -17.29 -0.42 1.92
CA LEU A 92 -16.27 0.46 2.49
C LEU A 92 -15.22 -0.38 3.23
N LEU A 93 -14.00 0.14 3.32
CA LEU A 93 -12.88 -0.56 3.96
C LEU A 93 -13.25 -1.03 5.36
N GLN A 94 -13.24 -2.36 5.57
CA GLN A 94 -13.22 -3.00 6.87
C GLN A 94 -11.80 -3.42 7.19
N ILE A 95 -11.23 -2.89 8.26
CA ILE A 95 -9.88 -3.23 8.71
C ILE A 95 -9.96 -4.54 9.50
N GLN A 96 -9.38 -5.61 8.98
CA GLN A 96 -9.41 -6.95 9.57
C GLN A 96 -8.13 -7.28 10.34
N ASN A 97 -7.02 -6.64 10.00
CA ASN A 97 -5.74 -6.83 10.67
C ASN A 97 -4.91 -5.54 10.66
N ARG A 98 -3.93 -5.45 11.56
CA ARG A 98 -3.10 -4.25 11.74
C ARG A 98 -2.22 -3.90 10.54
N ASN A 99 -1.90 -4.87 9.69
CA ASN A 99 -1.03 -4.68 8.53
C ASN A 99 -1.80 -4.30 7.26
N GLU A 100 -3.13 -4.46 7.28
CA GLU A 100 -3.95 -4.18 6.10
C GLU A 100 -3.82 -2.73 5.60
N PRO A 101 -3.77 -1.70 6.48
CA PRO A 101 -3.59 -0.33 6.02
C PRO A 101 -2.19 0.02 5.50
N ASP A 102 -1.24 -0.91 5.54
CA ASP A 102 0.16 -0.64 5.18
C ASP A 102 0.35 -0.13 3.75
N PHE A 103 -0.51 -0.53 2.80
CA PHE A 103 -0.46 -0.03 1.43
C PHE A 103 -0.80 1.48 1.32
N MET A 104 -1.45 2.05 2.35
CA MET A 104 -1.85 3.46 2.40
C MET A 104 -0.97 4.32 3.29
N LYS A 105 0.07 3.76 3.94
CA LYS A 105 0.82 4.47 4.99
C LYS A 105 1.49 5.79 4.54
N PHE A 106 1.61 6.02 3.25
CA PHE A 106 2.13 7.28 2.69
C PHE A 106 1.04 8.31 2.39
N SER A 107 -0.23 7.96 2.61
CA SER A 107 -1.32 8.91 2.42
C SER A 107 -1.43 9.86 3.61
N SER A 108 -1.60 11.15 3.31
CA SER A 108 -1.89 12.20 4.30
C SER A 108 -3.39 12.46 4.45
N SER A 109 -4.24 11.83 3.63
CA SER A 109 -5.68 12.06 3.63
C SER A 109 -6.41 11.17 4.63
N PHE A 110 -7.57 11.63 5.08
CA PHE A 110 -8.54 10.82 5.80
C PHE A 110 -9.57 10.25 4.84
N TYR A 111 -10.02 9.03 5.10
CA TYR A 111 -10.94 8.29 4.24
C TYR A 111 -12.09 7.73 5.07
N TRP A 112 -13.32 7.79 4.53
CA TRP A 112 -14.42 7.01 5.06
C TRP A 112 -14.08 5.53 5.03
N ILE A 113 -14.35 4.85 6.14
CA ILE A 113 -14.27 3.39 6.28
C ILE A 113 -15.63 2.84 6.68
N GLY A 114 -15.82 1.52 6.59
CA GLY A 114 -17.11 0.85 6.80
C GLY A 114 -17.55 0.72 8.24
N LEU A 115 -17.16 1.65 9.12
CA LEU A 115 -17.47 1.63 10.54
C LEU A 115 -18.41 2.77 10.91
N SER A 116 -19.55 2.43 11.52
CA SER A 116 -20.55 3.38 12.00
C SER A 116 -21.10 2.96 13.34
N TYR A 117 -21.69 3.91 14.07
CA TYR A 117 -22.32 3.60 15.34
C TYR A 117 -23.75 3.11 15.14
N SER A 118 -24.09 1.97 15.75
CA SER A 118 -25.47 1.44 15.82
C SER A 118 -26.14 1.86 17.12
N GLU A 119 -27.19 2.67 17.03
CA GLU A 119 -28.01 3.02 18.21
C GLU A 119 -28.71 1.80 18.78
N GLU A 120 -29.16 0.86 17.94
CA GLU A 120 -29.86 -0.36 18.34
C GLU A 120 -28.96 -1.27 19.17
N HIS A 121 -27.70 -1.45 18.77
CA HIS A 121 -26.75 -2.32 19.44
C HIS A 121 -25.87 -1.60 20.46
N HIS A 122 -25.98 -0.26 20.55
CA HIS A 122 -25.09 0.59 21.36
C HIS A 122 -23.60 0.31 21.15
N ALA A 123 -23.22 0.04 19.89
CA ALA A 123 -21.87 -0.39 19.51
C ALA A 123 -21.43 0.15 18.16
N TRP A 124 -20.12 0.22 17.97
CA TRP A 124 -19.52 0.45 16.65
C TRP A 124 -19.55 -0.84 15.86
N LEU A 125 -20.22 -0.81 14.71
CA LEU A 125 -20.37 -1.96 13.82
C LEU A 125 -19.79 -1.67 12.45
N TRP A 126 -19.15 -2.68 11.89
CA TRP A 126 -18.82 -2.75 10.48
C TRP A 126 -20.08 -2.97 9.63
N GLU A 127 -19.99 -2.74 8.31
CA GLU A 127 -21.13 -2.93 7.39
C GLU A 127 -21.71 -4.35 7.39
N ASP A 128 -20.91 -5.36 7.76
CA ASP A 128 -21.32 -6.76 7.91
C ASP A 128 -21.96 -7.07 9.28
N ASN A 129 -22.23 -6.06 10.09
CA ASN A 129 -22.72 -6.13 11.46
C ASN A 129 -21.75 -6.76 12.47
N SER A 130 -20.52 -7.03 12.09
CA SER A 130 -19.51 -7.45 13.05
C SER A 130 -19.06 -6.29 13.95
N THR A 131 -18.73 -6.60 15.20
CA THR A 131 -18.29 -5.60 16.18
C THR A 131 -16.83 -5.22 15.95
N LEU A 132 -16.50 -3.96 16.21
CA LEU A 132 -15.11 -3.50 16.19
C LEU A 132 -14.31 -4.15 17.31
N SER A 133 -13.17 -4.75 16.97
CA SER A 133 -12.14 -5.12 17.93
C SER A 133 -11.36 -3.88 18.37
N GLN A 134 -11.35 -3.59 19.67
CA GLN A 134 -10.63 -2.43 20.22
C GLN A 134 -9.11 -2.46 19.97
N ASP A 135 -8.56 -3.65 19.75
CA ASP A 135 -7.15 -3.82 19.44
C ASP A 135 -6.78 -3.37 18.02
N LEU A 136 -7.76 -3.33 17.10
CA LEU A 136 -7.54 -2.91 15.72
C LEU A 136 -7.56 -1.39 15.55
N LEU A 137 -8.56 -0.74 16.14
CA LEU A 137 -8.75 0.70 16.08
C LEU A 137 -9.12 1.22 17.48
N PRO A 138 -8.21 1.84 18.20
CA PRO A 138 -8.55 2.53 19.42
C PRO A 138 -9.41 3.76 19.08
N LEU A 139 -10.72 3.66 19.33
CA LEU A 139 -11.62 4.78 19.16
C LEU A 139 -11.65 5.62 20.44
N PHE A 140 -11.67 6.94 20.27
CA PHE A 140 -11.85 7.87 21.38
C PHE A 140 -13.28 7.82 21.93
N HIS A 141 -13.43 7.96 23.23
CA HIS A 141 -14.63 7.67 24.03
C HIS A 141 -15.86 8.56 23.79
N THR A 142 -15.90 9.42 22.81
CA THR A 142 -17.07 10.25 22.53
C THR A 142 -17.97 9.58 21.50
N VAL A 143 -18.95 8.86 21.96
CA VAL A 143 -19.97 8.25 21.10
C VAL A 143 -21.01 9.31 20.73
N ASN A 144 -21.09 9.66 19.44
CA ASN A 144 -22.21 10.39 18.88
C ASN A 144 -22.90 9.48 17.87
N PRO A 145 -24.20 9.13 18.04
CA PRO A 145 -24.87 8.19 17.16
C PRO A 145 -25.03 8.64 15.70
N LYS A 146 -24.77 9.93 15.43
CA LYS A 146 -24.75 10.46 14.06
C LYS A 146 -23.39 10.37 13.39
N ASN A 147 -22.41 9.79 14.06
CA ASN A 147 -21.04 9.80 13.57
C ASN A 147 -20.67 8.48 12.88
N CYS A 148 -19.84 8.66 11.89
CA CYS A 148 -19.14 7.64 11.13
C CYS A 148 -17.61 7.80 11.35
N ILE A 149 -16.82 6.89 10.86
CA ILE A 149 -15.38 6.92 11.11
C ILE A 149 -14.63 7.27 9.82
N ILE A 150 -13.76 8.27 9.93
CA ILE A 150 -12.68 8.52 8.99
C ILE A 150 -11.39 7.92 9.53
N TYR A 151 -10.55 7.41 8.63
CA TYR A 151 -9.30 6.76 8.98
C TYR A 151 -8.13 7.30 8.16
N ASN A 152 -7.01 7.47 8.83
CA ASN A 152 -5.72 7.74 8.21
C ASN A 152 -4.66 6.84 8.86
N PRO A 153 -3.81 6.12 8.11
CA PRO A 153 -2.84 5.18 8.67
C PRO A 153 -1.84 5.81 9.67
N SER A 154 -1.51 7.09 9.48
CA SER A 154 -0.55 7.80 10.33
C SER A 154 -1.19 8.45 11.55
N SER A 155 -2.48 8.80 11.47
CA SER A 155 -3.20 9.56 12.50
C SER A 155 -4.26 8.71 13.21
N GLY A 156 -4.57 7.52 12.70
CA GLY A 156 -5.58 6.63 13.26
C GLY A 156 -7.01 6.98 12.83
N ALA A 157 -7.99 6.51 13.60
CA ALA A 157 -9.40 6.66 13.35
C ALA A 157 -9.96 7.87 14.11
N LEU A 158 -10.76 8.67 13.44
CA LEU A 158 -11.44 9.83 14.00
C LEU A 158 -12.95 9.74 13.76
N ASN A 159 -13.68 10.31 14.69
CA ASN A 159 -15.12 10.42 14.67
C ASN A 159 -15.54 11.66 13.87
N GLU A 160 -16.39 11.50 12.85
CA GLU A 160 -16.83 12.57 11.97
C GLU A 160 -18.33 12.45 11.68
N ASP A 161 -19.02 13.58 11.46
CA ASP A 161 -20.43 13.58 11.07
C ASP A 161 -20.58 12.87 9.71
N CYS A 162 -21.47 11.87 9.64
CA CYS A 162 -21.72 11.06 8.44
C CYS A 162 -22.21 11.88 7.24
N GLU A 163 -22.79 13.05 7.47
CA GLU A 163 -23.27 13.96 6.41
C GLU A 163 -22.15 14.83 5.81
N ARG A 164 -20.98 14.87 6.45
CA ARG A 164 -19.82 15.53 5.84
C ARG A 164 -19.27 14.72 4.68
N THR A 165 -18.53 15.40 3.82
CA THR A 165 -17.93 14.76 2.65
C THR A 165 -16.44 14.53 2.85
N ASN A 166 -15.99 13.29 2.63
CA ASN A 166 -14.59 12.89 2.64
C ASN A 166 -14.29 11.97 1.46
N THR A 167 -13.02 11.78 1.16
CA THR A 167 -12.57 10.66 0.33
C THR A 167 -12.89 9.34 1.03
N TYR A 168 -12.95 8.26 0.28
CA TYR A 168 -13.36 6.95 0.80
C TYR A 168 -12.55 5.82 0.18
N ILE A 169 -12.56 4.67 0.84
CA ILE A 169 -11.90 3.46 0.35
C ILE A 169 -12.90 2.33 0.30
N CYS A 170 -13.01 1.71 -0.88
CA CYS A 170 -13.74 0.45 -1.04
C CYS A 170 -12.78 -0.73 -0.95
N LYS A 171 -13.28 -1.85 -0.43
CA LYS A 171 -12.59 -3.14 -0.35
C LYS A 171 -13.46 -4.21 -0.98
N GLN A 172 -12.91 -4.94 -1.93
CA GLN A 172 -13.49 -6.15 -2.49
C GLN A 172 -12.66 -7.34 -2.04
N GLN A 173 -13.31 -8.27 -1.34
CA GLN A 173 -12.70 -9.54 -0.94
C GLN A 173 -13.03 -10.59 -1.97
N PHE A 174 -12.03 -11.40 -2.35
CA PHE A 174 -12.25 -12.62 -3.10
C PHE A 174 -12.22 -13.79 -2.11
N ILE A 175 -13.33 -14.47 -2.03
CA ILE A 175 -13.53 -15.68 -1.20
C ILE A 175 -13.01 -16.88 -1.97
#